data_4cdacc73ddf9d5d1a563f14bf09866c2
#
_entry.id   4cdacc73ddf9d5d1a563f14bf09866c2
#
_cell.length_a   1.000
_cell.length_b   1.000
_cell.length_c   1.000
_cell.angle_alpha   90.00
_cell.angle_beta   90.00
_cell.angle_gamma   90.00
#
_symmetry.space_group_name_H-M   'P 1'
#
loop_
_entity.id
_entity.type
_entity.pdbx_description
1 polymer ?
#
loop_
_entity_poly.entity_id
_entity_poly.type
_entity_poly.pdbx_seq_one_letter_code
_entity_poly.pdbx_strand_id
1 'polypeptide(L)'
;MATTLITGGTVISATGRQLIDVLIDGESIVALIEPGSTTLGTDLAGSVDEVIDATGKYVIPGGVDAHTHMQMPFGGTTASDTFGTGTRAAAFGGTTTIVDFAIQTPGQRLQETLAQWHEKAAGNCAIDYGFHQIVGDVNDESISAMDELITEGVTSFKLFMAYPGVYYSDDGQILRAMQKSADTGALMMMHAENGIAIDELVSQHLKRGETSPYYHGVSRPWQLEEEATHRAIMLADVTGAPLYVVHVSARQALEQIATARGRGANVFAETCPQYLYLSLEEQLGAPGFEGAKWVCSTPLRSRAEGHQDELWKFIRTGDVAGVATDHCPFCMVDQKELGISDFSKIPNGIGGVEHRLDLMYQGVVDGKITLERWVEVCATTPARMFGMYPRKGVISPGADADVVIYDPNGHTSIGVEKTHHMNMDYSAWEGFEIDGAVDTVLSRGKKIVERQTYLGSRTDGRFVRRELSQNLI
;
A
#
# COMPACT_ATOMS: atom_id res chain seq x y z
N MET A 1 -31.51 8.11 -5.05
CA MET A 1 -30.33 7.21 -5.02
C MET A 1 -30.77 5.97 -4.29
N ALA A 2 -30.19 4.81 -4.58
CA ALA A 2 -30.58 3.57 -3.92
C ALA A 2 -30.17 3.59 -2.45
N THR A 3 -31.04 3.10 -1.59
CA THR A 3 -30.77 2.93 -0.16
C THR A 3 -30.43 1.48 0.13
N THR A 4 -29.34 1.25 0.88
CA THR A 4 -28.88 -0.10 1.24
C THR A 4 -28.76 -0.22 2.76
N LEU A 5 -29.24 -1.31 3.32
CA LEU A 5 -29.08 -1.65 4.73
C LEU A 5 -28.23 -2.91 4.88
N ILE A 6 -27.07 -2.80 5.53
CA ILE A 6 -26.24 -3.94 5.91
C ILE A 6 -26.63 -4.34 7.33
N THR A 7 -27.10 -5.58 7.52
CA THR A 7 -27.68 -6.04 8.79
C THR A 7 -26.91 -7.21 9.40
N GLY A 8 -26.94 -7.32 10.72
CA GLY A 8 -26.48 -8.49 11.48
C GLY A 8 -24.97 -8.69 11.52
N GLY A 9 -24.21 -7.79 10.93
CA GLY A 9 -22.74 -7.86 10.89
C GLY A 9 -22.08 -7.21 12.11
N THR A 10 -20.85 -7.65 12.41
CA THR A 10 -20.02 -6.98 13.42
C THR A 10 -19.14 -5.94 12.73
N VAL A 11 -19.45 -4.66 12.96
CA VAL A 11 -18.59 -3.56 12.48
C VAL A 11 -17.28 -3.55 13.28
N ILE A 12 -16.16 -3.59 12.58
CA ILE A 12 -14.82 -3.48 13.16
C ILE A 12 -14.23 -2.12 12.78
N SER A 13 -13.79 -1.38 13.77
CA SER A 13 -13.08 -0.11 13.61
C SER A 13 -11.66 -0.21 14.20
N ALA A 14 -10.85 0.82 14.01
CA ALA A 14 -9.53 0.93 14.65
C ALA A 14 -9.58 0.99 16.19
N THR A 15 -10.75 1.27 16.79
CA THR A 15 -10.90 1.50 18.23
C THR A 15 -11.81 0.49 18.94
N GLY A 16 -12.41 -0.43 18.21
CA GLY A 16 -13.30 -1.43 18.78
C GLY A 16 -14.21 -2.08 17.75
N ARG A 17 -15.09 -2.94 18.24
CA ARG A 17 -16.06 -3.70 17.42
C ARG A 17 -17.45 -3.66 18.06
N GLN A 18 -18.46 -3.63 17.20
CA GLN A 18 -19.86 -3.54 17.64
C GLN A 18 -20.78 -4.28 16.66
N LEU A 19 -21.73 -5.04 17.18
CA LEU A 19 -22.84 -5.53 16.37
C LEU A 19 -23.80 -4.36 16.12
N ILE A 20 -23.81 -3.86 14.87
CA ILE A 20 -24.56 -2.66 14.49
C ILE A 20 -24.87 -2.71 13.00
N ASP A 21 -26.07 -2.29 12.62
CA ASP A 21 -26.50 -2.20 11.23
C ASP A 21 -26.01 -0.90 10.59
N VAL A 22 -25.67 -0.94 9.30
CA VAL A 22 -25.14 0.22 8.55
C VAL A 22 -26.13 0.61 7.47
N LEU A 23 -26.67 1.83 7.57
CA LEU A 23 -27.56 2.41 6.55
C LEU A 23 -26.76 3.30 5.59
N ILE A 24 -26.92 3.02 4.32
CA ILE A 24 -26.30 3.73 3.20
C ILE A 24 -27.41 4.40 2.39
N ASP A 25 -27.21 5.68 2.03
CA ASP A 25 -28.03 6.39 1.04
C ASP A 25 -27.13 6.91 -0.08
N GLY A 26 -27.30 6.33 -1.25
CA GLY A 26 -26.45 6.59 -2.41
C GLY A 26 -24.97 6.28 -2.14
N GLU A 27 -24.12 7.30 -2.13
CA GLU A 27 -22.67 7.12 -1.99
C GLU A 27 -22.16 7.20 -0.54
N SER A 28 -23.03 7.49 0.44
CA SER A 28 -22.60 7.82 1.81
C SER A 28 -23.24 6.92 2.85
N ILE A 29 -22.50 6.66 3.92
CA ILE A 29 -23.05 6.09 5.15
C ILE A 29 -23.86 7.19 5.86
N VAL A 30 -25.13 6.94 6.18
CA VAL A 30 -26.00 7.95 6.78
C VAL A 30 -26.34 7.65 8.24
N ALA A 31 -26.33 6.37 8.64
CA ALA A 31 -26.59 6.02 10.03
C ALA A 31 -25.96 4.67 10.41
N LEU A 32 -25.67 4.54 11.71
CA LEU A 32 -25.39 3.27 12.39
C LEU A 32 -26.57 3.00 13.33
N ILE A 33 -27.17 1.81 13.24
CA ILE A 33 -28.46 1.51 13.85
C ILE A 33 -28.34 0.26 14.72
N GLU A 34 -28.70 0.37 15.99
CA GLU A 34 -28.73 -0.80 16.87
C GLU A 34 -29.73 -1.86 16.36
N PRO A 35 -29.32 -3.14 16.24
CA PRO A 35 -30.22 -4.19 15.79
C PRO A 35 -31.49 -4.26 16.59
N GLY A 36 -32.64 -4.32 15.90
CA GLY A 36 -33.93 -4.35 16.53
C GLY A 36 -34.43 -3.02 17.13
N SER A 37 -33.73 -1.91 16.84
CA SER A 37 -34.16 -0.58 17.28
C SER A 37 -35.50 -0.20 16.65
N THR A 38 -36.49 0.05 17.50
CA THR A 38 -37.83 0.53 17.08
C THR A 38 -37.91 2.06 16.99
N THR A 39 -36.83 2.76 17.26
CA THR A 39 -36.78 4.23 17.35
C THR A 39 -37.09 4.92 16.01
N LEU A 40 -36.98 4.24 14.89
CA LEU A 40 -37.38 4.71 13.57
C LEU A 40 -38.79 4.25 13.14
N GLY A 41 -39.53 3.53 14.01
CA GLY A 41 -40.98 3.30 13.89
C GLY A 41 -41.46 2.47 12.70
N THR A 42 -40.55 1.88 11.93
CA THR A 42 -40.86 1.08 10.74
C THR A 42 -39.85 -0.07 10.61
N ASP A 43 -40.27 -1.14 9.99
CA ASP A 43 -39.40 -2.17 9.48
C ASP A 43 -38.50 -1.53 8.39
N LEU A 44 -37.33 -1.04 8.81
CA LEU A 44 -36.36 -0.40 7.91
C LEU A 44 -35.99 -1.32 6.73
N ALA A 45 -35.91 -2.63 6.98
CA ALA A 45 -35.62 -3.58 5.91
C ALA A 45 -36.70 -3.59 4.81
N GLY A 46 -37.96 -3.27 5.17
CA GLY A 46 -39.06 -3.14 4.20
C GLY A 46 -39.11 -1.76 3.50
N SER A 47 -38.27 -0.80 3.91
CA SER A 47 -38.27 0.58 3.39
C SER A 47 -37.03 0.97 2.57
N VAL A 48 -36.01 0.09 2.47
CA VAL A 48 -34.80 0.29 1.68
C VAL A 48 -34.86 -0.49 0.37
N ASP A 49 -34.08 -0.06 -0.62
CA ASP A 49 -34.05 -0.71 -1.93
C ASP A 49 -33.29 -2.04 -1.90
N GLU A 50 -32.28 -2.18 -1.04
CA GLU A 50 -31.48 -3.39 -0.88
C GLU A 50 -31.18 -3.69 0.59
N VAL A 51 -31.24 -4.97 0.97
CA VAL A 51 -30.76 -5.47 2.26
C VAL A 51 -29.63 -6.47 2.03
N ILE A 52 -28.49 -6.26 2.70
CA ILE A 52 -27.36 -7.16 2.67
C ILE A 52 -27.24 -7.83 4.04
N ASP A 53 -27.41 -9.14 4.09
CA ASP A 53 -27.24 -9.93 5.32
C ASP A 53 -25.76 -10.22 5.57
N ALA A 54 -25.21 -9.62 6.61
CA ALA A 54 -23.85 -9.81 7.09
C ALA A 54 -23.78 -10.64 8.39
N THR A 55 -24.84 -11.40 8.72
CA THR A 55 -24.89 -12.22 9.92
C THR A 55 -23.69 -13.16 10.01
N GLY A 56 -22.96 -13.07 11.14
CA GLY A 56 -21.75 -13.86 11.39
C GLY A 56 -20.49 -13.37 10.66
N LYS A 57 -20.57 -12.26 9.94
CA LYS A 57 -19.47 -11.65 9.19
C LYS A 57 -18.99 -10.36 9.85
N TYR A 58 -17.79 -9.93 9.45
CA TYR A 58 -17.26 -8.63 9.79
C TYR A 58 -17.64 -7.60 8.73
N VAL A 59 -17.94 -6.39 9.16
CA VAL A 59 -18.19 -5.23 8.31
C VAL A 59 -17.08 -4.23 8.61
N ILE A 60 -16.18 -4.03 7.65
CA ILE A 60 -15.00 -3.19 7.81
C ILE A 60 -14.99 -2.07 6.77
N PRO A 61 -14.30 -0.95 7.04
CA PRO A 61 -14.10 0.06 6.00
C PRO A 61 -13.29 -0.54 4.84
N GLY A 62 -13.57 -0.09 3.64
CA GLY A 62 -12.78 -0.44 2.46
C GLY A 62 -11.30 -0.16 2.67
N GLY A 63 -10.46 -1.11 2.23
CA GLY A 63 -9.01 -0.99 2.34
C GLY A 63 -8.48 0.25 1.59
N VAL A 64 -7.50 0.93 2.19
CA VAL A 64 -6.74 2.00 1.57
C VAL A 64 -5.31 1.52 1.37
N ASP A 65 -4.92 1.28 0.11
CA ASP A 65 -3.55 0.90 -0.23
C ASP A 65 -2.80 2.13 -0.72
N ALA A 66 -1.93 2.66 0.13
CA ALA A 66 -1.23 3.91 -0.13
C ALA A 66 0.12 3.73 -0.83
N HIS A 67 0.38 2.56 -1.44
CA HIS A 67 1.62 2.32 -2.16
C HIS A 67 1.41 1.32 -3.30
N THR A 68 1.15 1.84 -4.49
CA THR A 68 1.00 1.04 -5.71
C THR A 68 1.73 1.69 -6.89
N HIS A 69 2.07 0.90 -7.90
CA HIS A 69 2.83 1.32 -9.08
C HIS A 69 2.18 0.79 -10.37
N MET A 70 0.96 1.27 -10.67
CA MET A 70 0.25 0.88 -11.89
C MET A 70 0.92 1.46 -13.14
N GLN A 71 1.21 0.62 -14.13
CA GLN A 71 1.86 1.04 -15.38
C GLN A 71 3.19 1.77 -15.17
N MET A 72 3.92 1.43 -14.10
CA MET A 72 5.22 2.03 -13.79
C MET A 72 6.28 1.60 -14.80
N PRO A 73 6.95 2.53 -15.51
CA PRO A 73 8.12 2.20 -16.30
C PRO A 73 9.32 1.94 -15.36
N PHE A 74 9.87 0.72 -15.38
CA PHE A 74 11.01 0.36 -14.54
C PHE A 74 11.78 -0.84 -15.11
N GLY A 75 13.11 -0.87 -14.92
CA GLY A 75 13.95 -2.02 -15.29
C GLY A 75 13.94 -2.36 -16.78
N GLY A 76 13.71 -1.39 -17.67
CA GLY A 76 13.64 -1.61 -19.12
C GLY A 76 12.29 -2.14 -19.64
N THR A 77 11.29 -2.21 -18.78
CA THR A 77 9.91 -2.64 -19.09
C THR A 77 8.89 -1.77 -18.35
N THR A 78 7.64 -2.19 -18.30
CA THR A 78 6.54 -1.50 -17.60
C THR A 78 5.80 -2.50 -16.73
N ALA A 79 5.41 -2.12 -15.50
CA ALA A 79 4.60 -2.95 -14.62
C ALA A 79 3.37 -3.48 -15.36
N SER A 80 3.10 -4.77 -15.21
CA SER A 80 2.13 -5.51 -16.02
C SER A 80 0.67 -5.11 -15.77
N ASP A 81 0.34 -4.68 -14.53
CA ASP A 81 -0.99 -4.16 -14.24
C ASP A 81 -1.15 -2.71 -14.70
N THR A 82 -2.22 -2.49 -15.45
CA THR A 82 -2.74 -1.16 -15.76
C THR A 82 -3.60 -0.66 -14.59
N PHE A 83 -3.97 0.63 -14.59
CA PHE A 83 -4.99 1.12 -13.65
C PHE A 83 -6.27 0.29 -13.73
N GLY A 84 -6.68 -0.13 -14.94
CA GLY A 84 -7.88 -0.96 -15.12
C GLY A 84 -7.78 -2.36 -14.53
N THR A 85 -6.68 -3.06 -14.73
CA THR A 85 -6.49 -4.43 -14.24
C THR A 85 -6.14 -4.45 -12.75
N GLY A 86 -5.20 -3.62 -12.31
CA GLY A 86 -4.75 -3.59 -10.91
C GLY A 86 -5.82 -3.07 -9.95
N THR A 87 -6.58 -2.02 -10.31
CA THR A 87 -7.68 -1.54 -9.45
C THR A 87 -8.86 -2.52 -9.40
N ARG A 88 -9.07 -3.31 -10.46
CA ARG A 88 -10.03 -4.43 -10.44
C ARG A 88 -9.54 -5.54 -9.50
N ALA A 89 -8.28 -5.92 -9.57
CA ALA A 89 -7.69 -6.91 -8.66
C ALA A 89 -7.76 -6.41 -7.19
N ALA A 90 -7.44 -5.15 -6.95
CA ALA A 90 -7.59 -4.50 -5.65
C ALA A 90 -9.02 -4.60 -5.09
N ALA A 91 -10.04 -4.40 -5.94
CA ALA A 91 -11.45 -4.54 -5.57
C ALA A 91 -11.79 -5.94 -5.08
N PHE A 92 -11.30 -7.00 -5.74
CA PHE A 92 -11.50 -8.37 -5.29
C PHE A 92 -10.94 -8.62 -3.88
N GLY A 93 -9.80 -7.99 -3.56
CA GLY A 93 -9.18 -8.06 -2.24
C GLY A 93 -9.75 -7.09 -1.20
N GLY A 94 -10.87 -6.39 -1.49
CA GLY A 94 -11.50 -5.47 -0.53
C GLY A 94 -10.82 -4.11 -0.41
N THR A 95 -9.86 -3.78 -1.25
CA THR A 95 -9.31 -2.42 -1.34
C THR A 95 -10.24 -1.55 -2.19
N THR A 96 -10.65 -0.40 -1.67
CA THR A 96 -11.57 0.54 -2.35
C THR A 96 -10.92 1.86 -2.74
N THR A 97 -9.69 2.07 -2.27
CA THR A 97 -8.91 3.26 -2.62
C THR A 97 -7.43 2.90 -2.72
N ILE A 98 -6.77 3.33 -3.79
CA ILE A 98 -5.32 3.28 -3.92
C ILE A 98 -4.72 4.68 -3.95
N VAL A 99 -3.45 4.83 -3.54
CA VAL A 99 -2.65 6.00 -3.83
C VAL A 99 -1.41 5.56 -4.60
N ASP A 100 -1.40 5.89 -5.89
CA ASP A 100 -0.36 5.50 -6.84
C ASP A 100 0.72 6.59 -6.96
N PHE A 101 1.85 6.29 -7.60
CA PHE A 101 2.96 7.22 -7.74
C PHE A 101 3.07 7.78 -9.16
N ALA A 102 2.84 9.07 -9.31
CA ALA A 102 3.22 9.80 -10.51
C ALA A 102 4.75 9.99 -10.53
N ILE A 103 5.41 9.58 -11.61
CA ILE A 103 6.87 9.45 -11.66
C ILE A 103 7.49 10.50 -12.57
N GLN A 104 8.21 11.44 -11.99
CA GLN A 104 9.00 12.40 -12.77
C GLN A 104 10.27 11.73 -13.31
N THR A 105 10.48 11.85 -14.62
CA THR A 105 11.80 11.62 -15.23
C THR A 105 12.61 12.90 -15.25
N PRO A 106 13.96 12.82 -15.16
CA PRO A 106 14.81 14.01 -15.22
C PRO A 106 14.49 14.89 -16.44
N GLY A 107 14.36 16.19 -16.21
CA GLY A 107 14.01 17.19 -17.23
C GLY A 107 12.51 17.37 -17.49
N GLN A 108 11.63 16.59 -16.92
CA GLN A 108 10.18 16.81 -16.97
C GLN A 108 9.70 17.74 -15.85
N ARG A 109 8.62 18.47 -16.09
CA ARG A 109 7.93 19.23 -15.05
C ARG A 109 7.03 18.31 -14.22
N LEU A 110 6.88 18.57 -12.91
CA LEU A 110 5.99 17.79 -12.05
C LEU A 110 4.54 17.81 -12.52
N GLN A 111 4.06 18.96 -12.98
CA GLN A 111 2.69 19.12 -13.50
C GLN A 111 2.43 18.25 -14.75
N GLU A 112 3.40 18.15 -15.64
CA GLU A 112 3.30 17.31 -16.84
C GLU A 112 3.23 15.83 -16.46
N THR A 113 4.02 15.44 -15.48
CA THR A 113 4.02 14.08 -14.95
C THR A 113 2.66 13.74 -14.29
N LEU A 114 2.15 14.63 -13.46
CA LEU A 114 0.84 14.44 -12.83
C LEU A 114 -0.28 14.33 -13.87
N ALA A 115 -0.25 15.19 -14.91
CA ALA A 115 -1.22 15.13 -16.01
C ALA A 115 -1.18 13.78 -16.75
N GLN A 116 0.02 13.21 -16.99
CA GLN A 116 0.16 11.89 -17.61
C GLN A 116 -0.47 10.78 -16.74
N TRP A 117 -0.30 10.84 -15.41
CA TRP A 117 -0.92 9.87 -14.51
C TRP A 117 -2.43 10.01 -14.46
N HIS A 118 -2.94 11.25 -14.47
CA HIS A 118 -4.37 11.48 -14.62
C HIS A 118 -4.92 10.90 -15.94
N GLU A 119 -4.21 11.05 -17.04
CA GLU A 119 -4.62 10.48 -18.33
C GLU A 119 -4.69 8.95 -18.30
N LYS A 120 -3.73 8.30 -17.64
CA LYS A 120 -3.74 6.83 -17.47
C LYS A 120 -4.91 6.34 -16.61
N ALA A 121 -5.24 7.05 -15.54
CA ALA A 121 -6.20 6.62 -14.52
C ALA A 121 -7.65 7.03 -14.81
N ALA A 122 -7.87 8.22 -15.37
CA ALA A 122 -9.21 8.78 -15.57
C ALA A 122 -10.07 7.89 -16.48
N GLY A 123 -11.21 7.41 -15.95
CA GLY A 123 -12.10 6.48 -16.64
C GLY A 123 -11.54 5.06 -16.79
N ASN A 124 -10.47 4.74 -16.06
CA ASN A 124 -9.77 3.46 -16.12
C ASN A 124 -9.55 2.81 -14.74
N CYS A 125 -10.21 3.27 -13.69
CA CYS A 125 -10.10 2.72 -12.35
C CYS A 125 -11.42 2.10 -11.89
N ALA A 126 -11.36 0.89 -11.36
CA ALA A 126 -12.51 0.20 -10.77
C ALA A 126 -12.89 0.74 -9.38
N ILE A 127 -11.92 1.33 -8.68
CA ILE A 127 -12.02 1.91 -7.34
C ILE A 127 -11.40 3.30 -7.32
N ASP A 128 -11.59 4.05 -6.25
CA ASP A 128 -11.05 5.39 -6.10
C ASP A 128 -9.52 5.40 -6.05
N TYR A 129 -8.93 6.52 -6.51
CA TYR A 129 -7.49 6.65 -6.59
C TYR A 129 -7.01 8.05 -6.24
N GLY A 130 -5.81 8.14 -5.69
CA GLY A 130 -5.05 9.36 -5.50
C GLY A 130 -3.65 9.20 -6.04
N PHE A 131 -2.82 10.28 -5.94
CA PHE A 131 -1.44 10.23 -6.37
C PHE A 131 -0.48 10.77 -5.31
N HIS A 132 0.65 10.10 -5.15
CA HIS A 132 1.90 10.66 -4.66
C HIS A 132 2.70 11.18 -5.84
N GLN A 133 3.64 12.09 -5.61
CA GLN A 133 4.57 12.54 -6.65
C GLN A 133 5.98 12.09 -6.33
N ILE A 134 6.58 11.28 -7.19
CA ILE A 134 8.03 11.01 -7.18
C ILE A 134 8.73 12.22 -7.79
N VAL A 135 9.64 12.84 -7.03
CA VAL A 135 10.48 13.94 -7.51
C VAL A 135 11.84 13.33 -7.92
N GLY A 136 11.95 12.99 -9.19
CA GLY A 136 13.16 12.37 -9.77
C GLY A 136 14.24 13.38 -10.18
N ASP A 137 13.92 14.68 -10.18
CA ASP A 137 14.83 15.77 -10.47
C ASP A 137 14.57 16.94 -9.54
N VAL A 138 15.32 16.96 -8.42
CA VAL A 138 15.16 18.00 -7.37
C VAL A 138 15.92 19.26 -7.78
N ASN A 139 15.21 20.21 -8.33
CA ASN A 139 15.69 21.54 -8.74
C ASN A 139 14.75 22.65 -8.28
N ASP A 140 15.04 23.91 -8.56
CA ASP A 140 14.24 25.05 -8.09
C ASP A 140 12.82 25.04 -8.68
N GLU A 141 12.64 24.55 -9.91
CA GLU A 141 11.34 24.45 -10.55
C GLU A 141 10.49 23.36 -9.88
N SER A 142 11.03 22.15 -9.66
CA SER A 142 10.31 21.05 -9.01
C SER A 142 9.93 21.39 -7.57
N ILE A 143 10.82 22.06 -6.81
CA ILE A 143 10.51 22.51 -5.45
C ILE A 143 9.39 23.55 -5.45
N SER A 144 9.41 24.52 -6.38
CA SER A 144 8.34 25.51 -6.50
C SER A 144 7.01 24.87 -6.92
N ALA A 145 7.04 23.89 -7.81
CA ALA A 145 5.86 23.20 -8.30
C ALA A 145 5.11 22.39 -7.21
N MET A 146 5.78 22.02 -6.11
CA MET A 146 5.11 21.31 -5.00
C MET A 146 3.89 22.08 -4.47
N ASP A 147 3.89 23.42 -4.43
CA ASP A 147 2.74 24.23 -4.00
C ASP A 147 1.52 24.03 -4.90
N GLU A 148 1.73 23.98 -6.21
CA GLU A 148 0.67 23.76 -7.18
C GLU A 148 0.08 22.36 -7.03
N LEU A 149 0.93 21.33 -6.89
CA LEU A 149 0.49 19.94 -6.73
C LEU A 149 -0.31 19.75 -5.42
N ILE A 150 0.11 20.40 -4.33
CA ILE A 150 -0.64 20.37 -3.05
C ILE A 150 -2.05 20.97 -3.28
N THR A 151 -2.13 22.07 -4.01
CA THR A 151 -3.42 22.70 -4.36
C THR A 151 -4.30 21.78 -5.19
N GLU A 152 -3.73 20.89 -6.00
CA GLU A 152 -4.44 19.88 -6.77
C GLU A 152 -4.80 18.63 -5.95
N GLY A 153 -4.37 18.54 -4.69
CA GLY A 153 -4.66 17.42 -3.78
C GLY A 153 -3.62 16.31 -3.79
N VAL A 154 -2.41 16.62 -4.30
CA VAL A 154 -1.22 15.75 -4.18
C VAL A 154 -0.34 16.29 -3.05
N THR A 155 -0.49 15.73 -1.85
CA THR A 155 0.04 16.28 -0.60
C THR A 155 1.22 15.47 -0.03
N SER A 156 1.80 14.60 -0.84
CA SER A 156 2.93 13.74 -0.46
C SER A 156 3.89 13.57 -1.63
N PHE A 157 5.18 13.63 -1.33
CA PHE A 157 6.26 13.61 -2.32
C PHE A 157 7.28 12.55 -1.95
N LYS A 158 7.75 11.75 -2.93
CA LYS A 158 8.69 10.65 -2.70
C LYS A 158 10.06 10.94 -3.29
N LEU A 159 11.09 10.69 -2.50
CA LEU A 159 12.50 10.72 -2.89
C LEU A 159 13.14 9.35 -2.66
N PHE A 160 14.28 9.14 -3.30
CA PHE A 160 15.04 7.90 -3.22
C PHE A 160 16.48 8.16 -2.83
N MET A 161 16.97 7.41 -1.83
CA MET A 161 18.41 7.31 -1.52
C MET A 161 19.07 6.17 -2.29
N ALA A 162 18.34 5.52 -3.19
CA ALA A 162 18.75 4.40 -4.03
C ALA A 162 18.62 4.73 -5.52
N TYR A 163 19.05 3.81 -6.38
CA TYR A 163 18.99 3.89 -7.84
C TYR A 163 19.77 5.06 -8.44
N PRO A 164 21.11 5.15 -8.21
CA PRO A 164 21.97 6.14 -8.85
C PRO A 164 21.79 6.19 -10.37
N GLY A 165 21.65 7.41 -10.91
CA GLY A 165 21.41 7.62 -12.34
C GLY A 165 19.96 7.44 -12.80
N VAL A 166 19.03 7.02 -11.92
CA VAL A 166 17.60 6.87 -12.23
C VAL A 166 16.74 7.76 -11.34
N TYR A 167 16.71 7.51 -10.02
CA TYR A 167 15.85 8.22 -9.05
C TYR A 167 16.63 8.83 -7.89
N TYR A 168 17.93 8.51 -7.75
CA TYR A 168 18.74 8.91 -6.60
C TYR A 168 18.75 10.42 -6.41
N SER A 169 18.49 10.85 -5.19
CA SER A 169 18.69 12.22 -4.72
C SER A 169 19.81 12.25 -3.68
N ASP A 170 20.74 13.21 -3.80
CA ASP A 170 21.76 13.43 -2.79
C ASP A 170 21.22 14.12 -1.54
N ASP A 171 22.01 14.16 -0.47
CA ASP A 171 21.61 14.74 0.83
C ASP A 171 21.23 16.23 0.71
N GLY A 172 21.87 16.99 -0.19
CA GLY A 172 21.55 18.40 -0.43
C GLY A 172 20.19 18.56 -1.13
N GLN A 173 19.89 17.71 -2.10
CA GLN A 173 18.60 17.66 -2.78
C GLN A 173 17.49 17.26 -1.81
N ILE A 174 17.72 16.20 -1.01
CA ILE A 174 16.78 15.74 0.02
C ILE A 174 16.51 16.84 1.04
N LEU A 175 17.55 17.51 1.54
CA LEU A 175 17.41 18.59 2.51
C LEU A 175 16.52 19.72 1.97
N ARG A 176 16.73 20.15 0.71
CA ARG A 176 15.93 21.22 0.09
C ARG A 176 14.46 20.83 -0.06
N ALA A 177 14.19 19.60 -0.51
CA ALA A 177 12.82 19.11 -0.63
C ALA A 177 12.14 18.96 0.74
N MET A 178 12.87 18.52 1.77
CA MET A 178 12.39 18.45 3.15
C MET A 178 12.12 19.83 3.74
N GLN A 179 12.93 20.85 3.46
CA GLN A 179 12.64 22.24 3.86
C GLN A 179 11.33 22.71 3.27
N LYS A 180 11.09 22.45 1.98
CA LYS A 180 9.80 22.78 1.33
C LYS A 180 8.64 22.00 1.94
N SER A 181 8.85 20.73 2.27
CA SER A 181 7.86 19.90 2.98
C SER A 181 7.51 20.49 4.36
N ALA A 182 8.51 20.93 5.13
CA ALA A 182 8.29 21.58 6.43
C ALA A 182 7.48 22.89 6.30
N ASP A 183 7.77 23.69 5.29
CA ASP A 183 7.05 24.97 5.03
C ASP A 183 5.59 24.75 4.64
N THR A 184 5.28 23.66 3.94
CA THR A 184 3.94 23.40 3.38
C THR A 184 3.11 22.42 4.22
N GLY A 185 3.74 21.65 5.10
CA GLY A 185 3.10 20.53 5.82
C GLY A 185 2.89 19.27 4.97
N ALA A 186 3.37 19.25 3.72
CA ALA A 186 3.28 18.06 2.86
C ALA A 186 4.16 16.92 3.42
N LEU A 187 3.74 15.68 3.24
CA LEU A 187 4.45 14.51 3.75
C LEU A 187 5.60 14.11 2.82
N MET A 188 6.83 14.05 3.34
CA MET A 188 7.97 13.54 2.60
C MET A 188 8.08 12.02 2.76
N MET A 189 8.00 11.30 1.65
CA MET A 189 8.17 9.84 1.61
C MET A 189 9.59 9.49 1.16
N MET A 190 10.20 8.48 1.77
CA MET A 190 11.59 8.12 1.50
C MET A 190 11.78 6.63 1.23
N HIS A 191 12.31 6.29 0.04
CA HIS A 191 12.95 5.00 -0.17
C HIS A 191 14.35 5.05 0.42
N ALA A 192 14.53 4.43 1.56
CA ALA A 192 15.74 4.55 2.37
C ALA A 192 16.64 3.31 2.24
N GLU A 193 17.41 3.24 1.17
CA GLU A 193 18.53 2.32 0.98
C GLU A 193 19.77 3.10 0.52
N ASN A 194 20.97 2.72 0.98
CA ASN A 194 22.22 3.32 0.53
C ASN A 194 22.59 2.82 -0.87
N GLY A 195 22.02 3.45 -1.91
CA GLY A 195 22.17 3.02 -3.30
C GLY A 195 23.61 3.02 -3.81
N ILE A 196 24.46 3.95 -3.35
CA ILE A 196 25.85 4.02 -3.76
C ILE A 196 26.62 2.77 -3.28
N ALA A 197 26.44 2.37 -2.03
CA ALA A 197 27.08 1.17 -1.49
C ALA A 197 26.50 -0.12 -2.10
N ILE A 198 25.19 -0.14 -2.36
CA ILE A 198 24.52 -1.26 -3.03
C ILE A 198 25.08 -1.48 -4.43
N ASP A 199 25.23 -0.43 -5.25
CA ASP A 199 25.77 -0.54 -6.61
C ASP A 199 27.20 -1.11 -6.62
N GLU A 200 28.03 -0.75 -5.65
CA GLU A 200 29.36 -1.34 -5.50
C GLU A 200 29.28 -2.83 -5.14
N LEU A 201 28.40 -3.22 -4.19
CA LEU A 201 28.21 -4.62 -3.84
C LEU A 201 27.67 -5.45 -5.02
N VAL A 202 26.70 -4.91 -5.76
CA VAL A 202 26.19 -5.54 -6.99
C VAL A 202 27.32 -5.77 -7.99
N SER A 203 28.14 -4.73 -8.25
CA SER A 203 29.30 -4.83 -9.15
C SER A 203 30.28 -5.93 -8.70
N GLN A 204 30.55 -6.03 -7.40
CA GLN A 204 31.44 -7.06 -6.84
C GLN A 204 30.89 -8.47 -7.01
N HIS A 205 29.59 -8.69 -6.77
CA HIS A 205 28.94 -9.98 -6.97
C HIS A 205 29.03 -10.40 -8.45
N LEU A 206 28.66 -9.52 -9.37
CA LEU A 206 28.70 -9.80 -10.81
C LEU A 206 30.13 -10.11 -11.30
N LYS A 207 31.17 -9.40 -10.80
CA LYS A 207 32.57 -9.70 -11.12
C LYS A 207 33.01 -11.09 -10.65
N ARG A 208 32.38 -11.66 -9.62
CA ARG A 208 32.60 -13.04 -9.16
C ARG A 208 31.77 -14.08 -9.90
N GLY A 209 30.95 -13.66 -10.89
CA GLY A 209 30.03 -14.55 -11.60
C GLY A 209 28.80 -14.98 -10.80
N GLU A 210 28.47 -14.25 -9.77
CA GLU A 210 27.32 -14.47 -8.89
C GLU A 210 26.11 -13.76 -9.49
N THR A 211 25.33 -14.43 -10.31
CA THR A 211 24.28 -13.84 -11.18
C THR A 211 22.86 -14.24 -10.82
N SER A 212 22.64 -15.19 -9.87
CA SER A 212 21.32 -15.66 -9.52
C SER A 212 20.50 -14.61 -8.74
N PRO A 213 19.14 -14.71 -8.71
CA PRO A 213 18.27 -13.81 -7.97
C PRO A 213 18.60 -13.68 -6.48
N TYR A 214 19.18 -14.71 -5.86
CA TYR A 214 19.64 -14.70 -4.47
C TYR A 214 20.55 -13.50 -4.15
N TYR A 215 21.44 -13.17 -5.09
CA TYR A 215 22.40 -12.07 -4.89
C TYR A 215 21.76 -10.69 -4.92
N HIS A 216 20.52 -10.55 -5.39
CA HIS A 216 19.76 -9.33 -5.22
C HIS A 216 19.54 -8.99 -3.73
N GLY A 217 19.18 -9.99 -2.92
CA GLY A 217 19.02 -9.81 -1.49
C GLY A 217 20.35 -9.63 -0.74
N VAL A 218 21.37 -10.43 -1.11
CA VAL A 218 22.68 -10.41 -0.45
C VAL A 218 23.44 -9.09 -0.72
N SER A 219 23.28 -8.50 -1.90
CA SER A 219 23.90 -7.21 -2.24
C SER A 219 23.21 -6.00 -1.59
N ARG A 220 22.09 -6.22 -0.87
CA ARG A 220 21.34 -5.20 -0.13
C ARG A 220 21.21 -5.57 1.35
N PRO A 221 22.34 -5.68 2.09
CA PRO A 221 22.30 -6.05 3.50
C PRO A 221 21.49 -5.02 4.31
N TRP A 222 20.85 -5.47 5.39
CA TRP A 222 19.95 -4.64 6.20
C TRP A 222 20.62 -3.38 6.79
N GLN A 223 21.94 -3.41 6.98
CA GLN A 223 22.71 -2.25 7.45
C GLN A 223 22.59 -1.06 6.51
N LEU A 224 22.44 -1.28 5.21
CA LEU A 224 22.29 -0.22 4.21
C LEU A 224 20.88 0.38 4.19
N GLU A 225 19.87 -0.35 4.65
CA GLU A 225 18.53 0.17 4.91
C GLU A 225 18.48 0.94 6.25
N GLU A 226 19.09 0.39 7.32
CA GLU A 226 19.17 1.05 8.63
C GLU A 226 19.92 2.39 8.53
N GLU A 227 21.11 2.41 7.91
CA GLU A 227 21.91 3.63 7.75
C GLU A 227 21.13 4.70 6.98
N ALA A 228 20.54 4.33 5.84
CA ALA A 228 19.78 5.28 5.04
C ALA A 228 18.52 5.79 5.78
N THR A 229 17.83 4.92 6.52
CA THR A 229 16.70 5.30 7.37
C THR A 229 17.14 6.29 8.46
N HIS A 230 18.25 6.00 9.15
CA HIS A 230 18.78 6.91 10.17
C HIS A 230 19.17 8.28 9.56
N ARG A 231 19.84 8.29 8.41
CA ARG A 231 20.21 9.51 7.70
C ARG A 231 18.99 10.32 7.26
N ALA A 232 17.94 9.67 6.74
CA ALA A 232 16.69 10.34 6.38
C ALA A 232 16.03 10.99 7.62
N ILE A 233 16.02 10.29 8.77
CA ILE A 233 15.51 10.83 10.05
C ILE A 233 16.31 12.06 10.48
N MET A 234 17.64 12.02 10.39
CA MET A 234 18.48 13.16 10.78
C MET A 234 18.27 14.37 9.87
N LEU A 235 18.06 14.17 8.57
CA LEU A 235 17.72 15.26 7.65
C LEU A 235 16.32 15.83 7.94
N ALA A 236 15.36 14.98 8.30
CA ALA A 236 14.03 15.42 8.73
C ALA A 236 14.09 16.21 10.05
N ASP A 237 14.88 15.76 11.02
CA ASP A 237 15.07 16.49 12.30
C ASP A 237 15.67 17.88 12.08
N VAL A 238 16.65 18.02 11.17
CA VAL A 238 17.29 19.33 10.83
C VAL A 238 16.29 20.28 10.20
N THR A 239 15.35 19.79 9.38
CA THR A 239 14.40 20.62 8.64
C THR A 239 13.06 20.80 9.34
N GLY A 240 12.70 19.93 10.28
CA GLY A 240 11.36 19.84 10.86
C GLY A 240 10.32 19.21 9.92
N ALA A 241 10.75 18.56 8.84
CA ALA A 241 9.84 17.95 7.86
C ALA A 241 9.18 16.68 8.41
N PRO A 242 7.88 16.45 8.13
CA PRO A 242 7.27 15.15 8.38
C PRO A 242 7.82 14.11 7.40
N LEU A 243 8.28 12.97 7.93
CA LEU A 243 8.91 11.89 7.17
C LEU A 243 8.09 10.60 7.23
N TYR A 244 7.92 9.94 6.09
CA TYR A 244 7.33 8.62 5.97
C TYR A 244 8.30 7.68 5.25
N VAL A 245 8.87 6.73 5.98
CA VAL A 245 9.76 5.72 5.40
C VAL A 245 8.91 4.60 4.83
N VAL A 246 9.01 4.39 3.51
CA VAL A 246 8.18 3.43 2.79
C VAL A 246 8.74 2.01 2.86
N HIS A 247 7.88 0.99 2.73
CA HIS A 247 8.20 -0.44 2.54
C HIS A 247 9.38 -0.96 3.39
N VAL A 248 9.42 -0.62 4.69
CA VAL A 248 10.50 -1.03 5.60
C VAL A 248 10.51 -2.55 5.78
N SER A 249 11.66 -3.17 5.53
CA SER A 249 11.86 -4.62 5.61
C SER A 249 12.77 -5.07 6.76
N ALA A 250 13.69 -4.21 7.20
CA ALA A 250 14.65 -4.52 8.25
C ALA A 250 14.17 -4.05 9.63
N ARG A 251 14.25 -4.93 10.64
CA ARG A 251 13.90 -4.58 12.03
C ARG A 251 14.70 -3.40 12.55
N GLN A 252 16.00 -3.31 12.19
CA GLN A 252 16.89 -2.26 12.66
C GLN A 252 16.47 -0.88 12.13
N ALA A 253 15.96 -0.81 10.90
CA ALA A 253 15.39 0.41 10.37
C ALA A 253 14.15 0.85 11.19
N LEU A 254 13.27 -0.09 11.58
CA LEU A 254 12.14 0.21 12.47
C LEU A 254 12.58 0.61 13.89
N GLU A 255 13.67 0.06 14.41
CA GLU A 255 14.26 0.49 15.68
C GLU A 255 14.69 1.96 15.64
N GLN A 256 15.27 2.44 14.52
CA GLN A 256 15.59 3.86 14.32
C GLN A 256 14.32 4.72 14.30
N ILE A 257 13.28 4.27 13.62
CA ILE A 257 11.99 4.98 13.53
C ILE A 257 11.31 5.04 14.90
N ALA A 258 11.21 3.93 15.63
CA ALA A 258 10.63 3.87 16.97
C ALA A 258 11.40 4.80 17.95
N THR A 259 12.74 4.83 17.85
CA THR A 259 13.58 5.72 18.63
C THR A 259 13.31 7.19 18.32
N ALA A 260 13.18 7.55 17.05
CA ALA A 260 12.86 8.90 16.62
C ALA A 260 11.46 9.32 17.10
N ARG A 261 10.46 8.46 16.94
CA ARG A 261 9.09 8.69 17.44
C ARG A 261 9.05 8.87 18.97
N GLY A 262 9.82 8.06 19.70
CA GLY A 262 9.97 8.17 21.15
C GLY A 262 10.55 9.52 21.61
N ARG A 263 11.24 10.26 20.74
CA ARG A 263 11.70 11.65 20.97
C ARG A 263 10.67 12.71 20.54
N GLY A 264 9.53 12.31 19.98
CA GLY A 264 8.52 13.23 19.45
C GLY A 264 8.76 13.69 18.01
N ALA A 265 9.60 12.99 17.25
CA ALA A 265 9.81 13.30 15.83
C ALA A 265 8.60 12.88 14.97
N ASN A 266 8.25 13.70 13.98
CA ASN A 266 7.21 13.39 12.99
C ASN A 266 7.73 12.38 11.95
N VAL A 267 8.03 11.17 12.41
CA VAL A 267 8.54 10.06 11.58
C VAL A 267 7.59 8.88 11.63
N PHE A 268 7.21 8.40 10.49
CA PHE A 268 6.28 7.29 10.30
C PHE A 268 6.85 6.26 9.33
N ALA A 269 6.30 5.06 9.32
CA ALA A 269 6.72 4.01 8.41
C ALA A 269 5.57 3.12 7.99
N GLU A 270 5.73 2.50 6.83
CA GLU A 270 4.95 1.34 6.41
C GLU A 270 5.84 0.12 6.21
N THR A 271 5.23 -1.03 6.26
CA THR A 271 5.80 -2.28 5.76
C THR A 271 4.84 -2.92 4.76
N CYS A 272 5.24 -4.06 4.20
CA CYS A 272 4.42 -4.76 3.21
C CYS A 272 4.27 -6.24 3.60
N PRO A 273 3.19 -6.93 3.16
CA PRO A 273 2.98 -8.34 3.47
C PRO A 273 4.16 -9.24 3.11
N GLN A 274 4.88 -8.95 2.01
CA GLN A 274 6.05 -9.74 1.60
C GLN A 274 7.14 -9.79 2.66
N TYR A 275 7.33 -8.74 3.44
CA TYR A 275 8.33 -8.71 4.53
C TYR A 275 7.86 -9.40 5.82
N LEU A 276 6.56 -9.68 5.93
CA LEU A 276 5.97 -10.36 7.07
C LEU A 276 5.98 -11.90 6.91
N TYR A 277 5.87 -12.37 5.66
CA TYR A 277 5.67 -13.78 5.36
C TYR A 277 6.82 -14.44 4.62
N LEU A 278 7.47 -13.73 3.70
CA LEU A 278 8.48 -14.27 2.81
C LEU A 278 9.90 -14.05 3.37
N SER A 279 10.88 -14.82 2.87
CA SER A 279 12.26 -14.74 3.34
C SER A 279 13.29 -14.81 2.22
N LEU A 280 14.50 -14.34 2.51
CA LEU A 280 15.64 -14.43 1.61
C LEU A 280 15.93 -15.90 1.21
N GLU A 281 15.94 -16.80 2.19
CA GLU A 281 16.36 -18.18 1.99
C GLU A 281 15.37 -18.97 1.16
N GLU A 282 14.08 -18.85 1.50
CA GLU A 282 13.03 -19.66 0.89
C GLU A 282 12.65 -19.17 -0.49
N GLN A 283 12.54 -17.85 -0.68
CA GLN A 283 12.04 -17.25 -1.90
C GLN A 283 13.18 -16.83 -2.86
N LEU A 284 14.07 -15.91 -2.45
CA LEU A 284 15.17 -15.49 -3.31
C LEU A 284 16.19 -16.62 -3.51
N GLY A 285 16.35 -17.52 -2.54
CA GLY A 285 17.19 -18.73 -2.60
C GLY A 285 16.54 -19.90 -3.34
N ALA A 286 15.35 -19.76 -3.93
CA ALA A 286 14.71 -20.81 -4.69
C ALA A 286 15.58 -21.30 -5.86
N PRO A 287 15.50 -22.59 -6.26
CA PRO A 287 16.38 -23.18 -7.25
C PRO A 287 16.32 -22.48 -8.62
N GLY A 288 17.47 -22.40 -9.29
CA GLY A 288 17.55 -21.84 -10.64
C GLY A 288 17.20 -20.36 -10.71
N PHE A 289 16.27 -19.99 -11.55
CA PHE A 289 15.80 -18.61 -11.73
C PHE A 289 14.47 -18.33 -11.05
N GLU A 290 13.89 -19.30 -10.35
CA GLU A 290 12.58 -19.16 -9.65
C GLU A 290 12.56 -18.00 -8.65
N GLY A 291 13.69 -17.73 -7.98
CA GLY A 291 13.81 -16.59 -7.05
C GLY A 291 13.52 -15.22 -7.66
N ALA A 292 13.55 -15.09 -8.98
CA ALA A 292 13.23 -13.86 -9.69
C ALA A 292 11.79 -13.36 -9.42
N LYS A 293 10.86 -14.28 -9.16
CA LYS A 293 9.47 -13.97 -8.76
C LYS A 293 9.37 -13.02 -7.57
N TRP A 294 10.36 -13.10 -6.67
CA TRP A 294 10.36 -12.36 -5.40
C TRP A 294 11.43 -11.25 -5.32
N VAL A 295 12.06 -10.91 -6.43
CA VAL A 295 12.98 -9.77 -6.49
C VAL A 295 12.17 -8.47 -6.37
N CYS A 296 12.40 -7.74 -5.27
CA CYS A 296 11.82 -6.44 -4.95
C CYS A 296 12.82 -5.60 -4.13
N SER A 297 12.61 -4.32 -4.01
CA SER A 297 13.43 -3.40 -3.21
C SER A 297 12.53 -2.54 -2.30
N THR A 298 12.75 -2.58 -1.01
CA THR A 298 13.82 -3.30 -0.29
C THR A 298 13.71 -4.82 -0.46
N PRO A 299 14.80 -5.60 -0.29
CA PRO A 299 14.73 -7.03 -0.52
C PRO A 299 14.09 -7.79 0.65
N LEU A 300 13.67 -9.02 0.37
CA LEU A 300 13.29 -9.97 1.41
C LEU A 300 14.46 -10.23 2.36
N ARG A 301 14.19 -10.25 3.67
CA ARG A 301 15.19 -10.42 4.72
C ARG A 301 15.32 -11.87 5.19
N SER A 302 16.46 -12.19 5.79
CA SER A 302 16.72 -13.50 6.40
C SER A 302 15.73 -13.79 7.53
N ARG A 303 15.10 -14.96 7.48
CA ARG A 303 14.24 -15.43 8.58
C ARG A 303 15.07 -15.74 9.82
N ALA A 304 16.28 -16.26 9.65
CA ALA A 304 17.17 -16.62 10.76
C ALA A 304 17.58 -15.38 11.59
N GLU A 305 17.50 -14.18 11.04
CA GLU A 305 17.78 -12.92 11.74
C GLU A 305 16.55 -12.34 12.46
N GLY A 306 15.38 -12.99 12.34
CA GLY A 306 14.15 -12.63 13.08
C GLY A 306 13.46 -11.36 12.62
N HIS A 307 13.70 -10.91 11.39
CA HIS A 307 13.09 -9.69 10.86
C HIS A 307 11.56 -9.77 10.85
N GLN A 308 10.98 -10.86 10.35
CA GLN A 308 9.54 -11.06 10.21
C GLN A 308 8.80 -10.92 11.54
N ASP A 309 9.29 -11.58 12.59
CA ASP A 309 8.64 -11.55 13.91
C ASP A 309 8.73 -10.15 14.56
N GLU A 310 9.85 -9.44 14.40
CA GLU A 310 9.99 -8.07 14.90
C GLU A 310 9.10 -7.09 14.11
N LEU A 311 8.94 -7.25 12.78
CA LEU A 311 8.02 -6.44 11.99
C LEU A 311 6.57 -6.60 12.52
N TRP A 312 6.10 -7.82 12.76
CA TRP A 312 4.81 -8.07 13.39
C TRP A 312 4.68 -7.39 14.77
N LYS A 313 5.74 -7.40 15.56
CA LYS A 313 5.77 -6.69 16.84
C LYS A 313 5.63 -5.18 16.66
N PHE A 314 6.37 -4.55 15.73
CA PHE A 314 6.27 -3.12 15.45
C PHE A 314 4.90 -2.72 14.88
N ILE A 315 4.23 -3.59 14.13
CA ILE A 315 2.83 -3.40 13.76
C ILE A 315 1.97 -3.38 15.03
N ARG A 316 2.14 -4.34 15.91
CA ARG A 316 1.35 -4.48 17.14
C ARG A 316 1.55 -3.30 18.11
N THR A 317 2.77 -2.75 18.23
CA THR A 317 3.10 -1.63 19.12
C THR A 317 2.71 -0.26 18.56
N GLY A 318 2.39 -0.16 17.27
CA GLY A 318 1.98 1.12 16.64
C GLY A 318 3.13 1.89 16.00
N ASP A 319 4.34 1.34 15.96
CA ASP A 319 5.48 2.00 15.31
C ASP A 319 5.41 1.93 13.78
N VAL A 320 4.80 0.87 13.24
CA VAL A 320 4.40 0.79 11.83
C VAL A 320 3.02 1.41 11.67
N ALA A 321 2.93 2.48 10.90
CA ALA A 321 1.70 3.26 10.72
C ALA A 321 0.71 2.58 9.76
N GLY A 322 1.20 1.89 8.74
CA GLY A 322 0.38 1.23 7.72
C GLY A 322 1.03 -0.01 7.14
N VAL A 323 0.21 -0.86 6.53
CA VAL A 323 0.68 -1.98 5.70
C VAL A 323 0.16 -1.76 4.29
N ALA A 324 1.05 -1.42 3.38
CA ALA A 324 0.78 -1.21 1.95
C ALA A 324 1.30 -2.40 1.14
N THR A 325 1.08 -2.43 -0.16
CA THR A 325 1.54 -3.57 -0.98
C THR A 325 2.86 -3.35 -1.67
N ASP A 326 3.19 -2.12 -2.01
CA ASP A 326 4.23 -1.80 -2.99
C ASP A 326 4.00 -2.58 -4.29
N HIS A 327 2.72 -2.66 -4.70
CA HIS A 327 2.29 -3.43 -5.86
C HIS A 327 2.94 -2.90 -7.13
N CYS A 328 3.95 -3.62 -7.59
CA CYS A 328 4.70 -3.32 -8.80
C CYS A 328 4.95 -4.63 -9.56
N PRO A 329 3.94 -5.18 -10.25
CA PRO A 329 3.98 -6.52 -10.81
C PRO A 329 4.74 -6.55 -12.14
N PHE A 330 5.53 -7.60 -12.32
CA PHE A 330 6.18 -7.94 -13.60
C PHE A 330 5.99 -9.42 -13.87
N CYS A 331 5.54 -9.78 -15.06
CA CYS A 331 5.43 -11.16 -15.48
C CYS A 331 6.79 -11.87 -15.47
N MET A 332 6.78 -13.18 -15.28
CA MET A 332 7.99 -13.97 -15.38
C MET A 332 8.52 -13.94 -16.81
N VAL A 333 7.64 -14.30 -17.78
CA VAL A 333 7.94 -14.30 -19.19
C VAL A 333 8.11 -12.86 -19.71
N ASP A 334 9.14 -12.63 -20.48
CA ASP A 334 9.51 -11.36 -21.16
C ASP A 334 9.89 -10.20 -20.21
N GLN A 335 9.63 -10.30 -18.90
CA GLN A 335 9.95 -9.21 -17.96
C GLN A 335 11.00 -9.64 -16.93
N LYS A 336 10.70 -10.51 -15.97
CA LYS A 336 11.71 -10.98 -14.99
C LYS A 336 12.90 -11.67 -15.69
N GLU A 337 12.65 -12.35 -16.81
CA GLU A 337 13.67 -13.01 -17.64
C GLU A 337 14.72 -12.06 -18.22
N LEU A 338 14.50 -10.75 -18.25
CA LEU A 338 15.53 -9.76 -18.60
C LEU A 338 16.79 -9.90 -17.74
N GLY A 339 16.65 -10.43 -16.54
CA GLY A 339 17.73 -10.64 -15.58
C GLY A 339 18.27 -12.07 -15.49
N ILE A 340 17.95 -12.98 -16.42
CA ILE A 340 18.29 -14.42 -16.33
C ILE A 340 19.81 -14.69 -16.20
N SER A 341 20.65 -13.82 -16.74
CA SER A 341 22.11 -13.90 -16.64
C SER A 341 22.74 -12.84 -15.74
N ASP A 342 21.93 -11.95 -15.16
CA ASP A 342 22.40 -10.80 -14.40
C ASP A 342 21.26 -10.32 -13.49
N PHE A 343 21.31 -10.70 -12.20
CA PHE A 343 20.26 -10.40 -11.24
C PHE A 343 19.93 -8.90 -11.11
N SER A 344 20.88 -8.01 -11.44
CA SER A 344 20.68 -6.56 -11.38
C SER A 344 19.70 -6.04 -12.45
N LYS A 345 19.44 -6.85 -13.47
CA LYS A 345 18.49 -6.55 -14.55
C LYS A 345 17.09 -7.16 -14.35
N ILE A 346 16.88 -7.90 -13.27
CA ILE A 346 15.53 -8.38 -12.91
C ILE A 346 14.72 -7.15 -12.49
N PRO A 347 13.61 -6.81 -13.16
CA PRO A 347 12.73 -5.74 -12.71
C PRO A 347 12.26 -5.98 -11.28
N ASN A 348 12.48 -4.99 -10.39
CA ASN A 348 12.16 -5.12 -8.96
C ASN A 348 10.68 -4.84 -8.74
N GLY A 349 9.96 -5.79 -8.16
CA GLY A 349 8.57 -5.61 -7.75
C GLY A 349 7.83 -6.93 -7.61
N ILE A 350 6.84 -6.93 -6.74
CA ILE A 350 5.95 -8.06 -6.42
C ILE A 350 4.50 -7.63 -6.58
N GLY A 351 3.65 -8.51 -7.10
CA GLY A 351 2.20 -8.32 -7.12
C GLY A 351 1.58 -8.68 -5.77
N GLY A 352 0.72 -7.81 -5.23
CA GLY A 352 0.13 -8.04 -3.90
C GLY A 352 -1.17 -7.30 -3.62
N VAL A 353 -1.61 -6.39 -4.49
CA VAL A 353 -2.76 -5.50 -4.24
C VAL A 353 -4.07 -6.24 -3.94
N GLU A 354 -4.23 -7.44 -4.52
CA GLU A 354 -5.40 -8.29 -4.32
C GLU A 354 -5.43 -8.98 -2.94
N HIS A 355 -4.26 -9.34 -2.39
CA HIS A 355 -4.22 -10.26 -1.24
C HIS A 355 -3.88 -9.60 0.09
N ARG A 356 -3.70 -8.27 0.12
CA ARG A 356 -3.24 -7.54 1.31
C ARG A 356 -4.15 -7.73 2.52
N LEU A 357 -5.46 -7.55 2.36
CA LEU A 357 -6.41 -7.69 3.48
C LEU A 357 -6.45 -9.13 3.99
N ASP A 358 -6.47 -10.10 3.10
CA ASP A 358 -6.48 -11.53 3.44
C ASP A 358 -5.21 -11.94 4.20
N LEU A 359 -4.03 -11.57 3.69
CA LEU A 359 -2.75 -11.86 4.35
C LEU A 359 -2.68 -11.21 5.74
N MET A 360 -3.13 -9.96 5.87
CA MET A 360 -3.15 -9.28 7.17
C MET A 360 -4.20 -9.88 8.11
N TYR A 361 -5.33 -10.38 7.59
CA TYR A 361 -6.31 -11.11 8.38
C TYR A 361 -5.77 -12.46 8.87
N GLN A 362 -4.98 -13.19 8.05
CA GLN A 362 -4.29 -14.38 8.52
C GLN A 362 -3.39 -14.06 9.72
N GLY A 363 -2.77 -12.88 9.75
CA GLY A 363 -2.03 -12.41 10.94
C GLY A 363 -2.92 -12.23 12.19
N VAL A 364 -4.21 -11.96 12.03
CA VAL A 364 -5.19 -11.96 13.14
C VAL A 364 -5.47 -13.39 13.60
N VAL A 365 -5.72 -14.30 12.66
CA VAL A 365 -5.96 -15.73 12.95
C VAL A 365 -4.77 -16.35 13.70
N ASP A 366 -3.56 -16.02 13.27
CA ASP A 366 -2.30 -16.48 13.87
C ASP A 366 -1.96 -15.77 15.20
N GLY A 367 -2.80 -14.83 15.66
CA GLY A 367 -2.60 -14.10 16.91
C GLY A 367 -1.44 -13.08 16.89
N LYS A 368 -0.99 -12.69 15.70
CA LYS A 368 0.08 -11.70 15.52
C LYS A 368 -0.42 -10.27 15.80
N ILE A 369 -1.65 -9.94 15.40
CA ILE A 369 -2.32 -8.64 15.61
C ILE A 369 -3.80 -8.84 16.00
N THR A 370 -4.48 -7.77 16.43
CA THR A 370 -5.93 -7.78 16.71
C THR A 370 -6.75 -7.41 15.46
N LEU A 371 -8.06 -7.67 15.49
CA LEU A 371 -9.00 -7.24 14.45
C LEU A 371 -8.98 -5.73 14.26
N GLU A 372 -8.94 -4.98 15.35
CA GLU A 372 -8.90 -3.52 15.33
C GLU A 372 -7.61 -3.03 14.67
N ARG A 373 -6.47 -3.68 14.99
CA ARG A 373 -5.18 -3.33 14.39
C ARG A 373 -5.10 -3.67 12.91
N TRP A 374 -5.73 -4.76 12.47
CA TRP A 374 -5.89 -5.09 11.05
C TRP A 374 -6.59 -3.97 10.28
N VAL A 375 -7.76 -3.53 10.76
CA VAL A 375 -8.51 -2.41 10.15
C VAL A 375 -7.71 -1.11 10.22
N GLU A 376 -7.05 -0.85 11.34
CA GLU A 376 -6.27 0.36 11.53
C GLU A 376 -5.15 0.49 10.51
N VAL A 377 -4.32 -0.55 10.32
CA VAL A 377 -3.14 -0.48 9.41
C VAL A 377 -3.49 -0.65 7.94
N CYS A 378 -4.66 -1.23 7.63
CA CYS A 378 -5.07 -1.46 6.24
C CYS A 378 -6.04 -0.40 5.69
N ALA A 379 -6.67 0.40 6.57
CA ALA A 379 -7.68 1.36 6.16
C ALA A 379 -7.57 2.71 6.89
N THR A 380 -7.72 2.74 8.22
CA THR A 380 -7.91 3.99 8.97
C THR A 380 -6.65 4.84 9.01
N THR A 381 -5.50 4.27 9.39
CA THR A 381 -4.25 5.04 9.47
C THR A 381 -3.74 5.47 8.10
N PRO A 382 -3.74 4.64 7.04
CA PRO A 382 -3.45 5.14 5.70
C PRO A 382 -4.34 6.30 5.27
N ALA A 383 -5.66 6.23 5.54
CA ALA A 383 -6.57 7.34 5.23
C ALA A 383 -6.21 8.63 5.97
N ARG A 384 -5.85 8.56 7.26
CA ARG A 384 -5.40 9.71 8.06
C ARG A 384 -4.06 10.24 7.58
N MET A 385 -3.10 9.35 7.37
CA MET A 385 -1.74 9.68 6.96
C MET A 385 -1.72 10.45 5.65
N PHE A 386 -2.62 10.10 4.73
CA PHE A 386 -2.65 10.67 3.39
C PHE A 386 -3.85 11.60 3.13
N GLY A 387 -4.44 12.16 4.20
CA GLY A 387 -5.42 13.26 4.10
C GLY A 387 -6.76 12.88 3.49
N MET A 388 -7.22 11.65 3.70
CA MET A 388 -8.51 11.15 3.20
C MET A 388 -9.55 10.88 4.30
N TYR A 389 -9.13 10.84 5.57
CA TYR A 389 -10.02 10.63 6.70
C TYR A 389 -10.79 11.94 7.02
N PRO A 390 -12.07 11.92 7.46
CA PRO A 390 -12.91 10.73 7.70
C PRO A 390 -13.72 10.27 6.48
N ARG A 391 -13.45 10.81 5.30
CA ARG A 391 -14.17 10.40 4.09
C ARG A 391 -13.92 8.94 3.75
N LYS A 392 -12.67 8.47 3.92
CA LYS A 392 -12.22 7.10 3.70
C LYS A 392 -11.70 6.48 5.02
N GLY A 393 -11.62 5.15 5.07
CA GLY A 393 -10.98 4.41 6.16
C GLY A 393 -11.79 4.30 7.46
N VAL A 394 -13.09 4.58 7.42
CA VAL A 394 -13.99 4.48 8.58
C VAL A 394 -15.42 4.14 8.16
N ILE A 395 -16.14 3.39 9.03
CA ILE A 395 -17.58 3.23 8.93
C ILE A 395 -18.23 4.21 9.93
N SER A 396 -18.70 5.34 9.41
CA SER A 396 -19.28 6.42 10.21
C SER A 396 -20.24 7.25 9.36
N PRO A 397 -21.30 7.81 9.93
CA PRO A 397 -22.17 8.74 9.21
C PRO A 397 -21.37 9.90 8.60
N GLY A 398 -21.59 10.16 7.30
CA GLY A 398 -20.90 11.17 6.51
C GLY A 398 -19.67 10.65 5.74
N ALA A 399 -19.19 9.45 6.03
CA ALA A 399 -18.13 8.82 5.23
C ALA A 399 -18.67 8.29 3.90
N ASP A 400 -17.79 8.15 2.91
CA ASP A 400 -18.12 7.40 1.70
C ASP A 400 -18.47 5.97 2.07
N ALA A 401 -19.48 5.40 1.41
CA ALA A 401 -19.94 4.03 1.67
C ALA A 401 -18.97 3.01 1.01
N ASP A 402 -17.72 3.06 1.43
CA ASP A 402 -16.68 2.11 1.10
C ASP A 402 -16.65 1.03 2.19
N VAL A 403 -17.26 -0.10 1.91
CA VAL A 403 -17.51 -1.15 2.91
C VAL A 403 -17.11 -2.50 2.37
N VAL A 404 -16.42 -3.28 3.20
CA VAL A 404 -16.12 -4.68 2.92
C VAL A 404 -16.85 -5.55 3.93
N ILE A 405 -17.60 -6.52 3.44
CA ILE A 405 -18.12 -7.62 4.23
C ILE A 405 -17.14 -8.77 4.11
N TYR A 406 -16.54 -9.13 5.23
CA TYR A 406 -15.51 -10.15 5.33
C TYR A 406 -16.04 -11.37 6.09
N ASP A 407 -15.96 -12.54 5.47
CA ASP A 407 -16.40 -13.80 6.08
C ASP A 407 -15.27 -14.47 6.85
N PRO A 408 -15.28 -14.46 8.20
CA PRO A 408 -14.26 -15.10 9.01
C PRO A 408 -14.32 -16.64 8.96
N ASN A 409 -15.41 -17.22 8.43
CA ASN A 409 -15.58 -18.66 8.25
C ASN A 409 -15.35 -19.07 6.78
N GLY A 410 -15.05 -18.09 5.92
CA GLY A 410 -14.68 -18.34 4.54
C GLY A 410 -13.26 -18.90 4.43
N HIS A 411 -12.85 -19.16 3.21
CA HIS A 411 -11.50 -19.64 2.91
C HIS A 411 -11.03 -19.10 1.57
N THR A 412 -9.80 -18.58 1.53
CA THR A 412 -9.18 -18.09 0.29
C THR A 412 -7.91 -18.88 0.00
N SER A 413 -7.88 -19.52 -1.16
CA SER A 413 -6.72 -20.25 -1.68
C SER A 413 -6.06 -19.37 -2.76
N ILE A 414 -4.84 -18.90 -2.51
CA ILE A 414 -4.13 -17.99 -3.43
C ILE A 414 -3.31 -18.79 -4.46
N GLY A 415 -3.43 -18.40 -5.72
CA GLY A 415 -2.68 -19.02 -6.81
C GLY A 415 -3.28 -18.67 -8.17
N VAL A 416 -2.47 -18.75 -9.23
CA VAL A 416 -2.87 -18.36 -10.59
C VAL A 416 -4.12 -19.09 -11.07
N GLU A 417 -4.24 -20.39 -10.74
CA GLU A 417 -5.40 -21.23 -11.08
C GLU A 417 -6.52 -21.19 -10.02
N LYS A 418 -6.44 -20.28 -9.04
CA LYS A 418 -7.35 -20.16 -7.92
C LYS A 418 -7.84 -18.72 -7.79
N THR A 419 -7.47 -18.02 -6.69
CA THR A 419 -7.80 -16.60 -6.50
C THR A 419 -6.63 -15.75 -6.99
N HIS A 420 -6.81 -15.16 -8.19
CA HIS A 420 -5.81 -14.33 -8.83
C HIS A 420 -6.45 -13.52 -9.98
N HIS A 421 -6.53 -12.20 -9.82
CA HIS A 421 -7.12 -11.30 -10.83
C HIS A 421 -6.13 -10.24 -11.34
N MET A 422 -4.90 -10.24 -10.82
CA MET A 422 -3.80 -9.40 -11.29
C MET A 422 -3.33 -9.86 -12.68
N ASN A 423 -2.84 -8.93 -13.49
CA ASN A 423 -2.31 -9.23 -14.83
C ASN A 423 -0.87 -9.77 -14.74
N MET A 424 -0.72 -10.97 -14.17
CA MET A 424 0.55 -11.66 -13.98
C MET A 424 0.43 -13.14 -14.38
N ASP A 425 1.54 -13.73 -14.80
CA ASP A 425 1.66 -15.14 -15.18
C ASP A 425 2.11 -16.06 -14.03
N TYR A 426 2.28 -15.50 -12.82
CA TYR A 426 2.55 -16.21 -11.56
C TYR A 426 1.97 -15.44 -10.38
N SER A 427 1.85 -16.10 -9.22
CA SER A 427 1.57 -15.44 -7.95
C SER A 427 2.81 -15.53 -7.04
N ALA A 428 3.21 -14.40 -6.43
CA ALA A 428 4.21 -14.40 -5.38
C ALA A 428 3.72 -15.13 -4.11
N TRP A 429 2.42 -15.35 -4.02
CA TRP A 429 1.67 -15.95 -2.91
C TRP A 429 1.12 -17.33 -3.25
N GLU A 430 1.67 -17.97 -4.28
CA GLU A 430 1.21 -19.29 -4.76
C GLU A 430 1.17 -20.30 -3.62
N GLY A 431 0.00 -20.92 -3.41
CA GLY A 431 -0.21 -21.94 -2.38
C GLY A 431 -0.46 -21.41 -0.97
N PHE A 432 -0.58 -20.08 -0.77
CA PHE A 432 -1.04 -19.55 0.53
C PHE A 432 -2.52 -19.84 0.71
N GLU A 433 -2.87 -20.29 1.91
CA GLU A 433 -4.23 -20.58 2.35
C GLU A 433 -4.59 -19.60 3.47
N ILE A 434 -5.74 -18.95 3.38
CA ILE A 434 -6.23 -17.95 4.32
C ILE A 434 -7.53 -18.44 4.95
N ASP A 435 -7.59 -18.42 6.27
CA ASP A 435 -8.79 -18.79 7.04
C ASP A 435 -9.74 -17.60 7.14
N GLY A 436 -10.30 -17.21 6.01
CA GLY A 436 -11.21 -16.09 5.81
C GLY A 436 -11.32 -15.73 4.34
N ALA A 437 -12.32 -14.90 4.00
CA ALA A 437 -12.52 -14.45 2.63
C ALA A 437 -13.27 -13.12 2.53
N VAL A 438 -12.93 -12.30 1.52
CA VAL A 438 -13.76 -11.17 1.10
C VAL A 438 -15.06 -11.71 0.49
N ASP A 439 -16.21 -11.38 1.09
CA ASP A 439 -17.53 -11.77 0.60
C ASP A 439 -18.11 -10.71 -0.35
N THR A 440 -18.21 -9.46 0.11
CA THR A 440 -18.84 -8.38 -0.64
C THR A 440 -18.05 -7.09 -0.47
N VAL A 441 -17.87 -6.35 -1.56
CA VAL A 441 -17.20 -5.04 -1.57
C VAL A 441 -18.12 -3.99 -2.15
N LEU A 442 -18.35 -2.92 -1.39
CA LEU A 442 -19.03 -1.72 -1.84
C LEU A 442 -18.00 -0.59 -1.97
N SER A 443 -18.04 0.12 -3.10
CA SER A 443 -17.30 1.36 -3.31
C SER A 443 -18.31 2.48 -3.54
N ARG A 444 -18.31 3.47 -2.66
CA ARG A 444 -19.31 4.53 -2.61
C ARG A 444 -20.75 3.99 -2.79
N GLY A 445 -21.12 3.00 -1.94
CA GLY A 445 -22.43 2.40 -1.91
C GLY A 445 -22.77 1.45 -3.06
N LYS A 446 -21.96 1.42 -4.12
CA LYS A 446 -22.15 0.50 -5.23
C LYS A 446 -21.44 -0.82 -4.93
N LYS A 447 -22.18 -1.93 -4.99
CA LYS A 447 -21.61 -3.26 -4.91
C LYS A 447 -20.75 -3.52 -6.17
N ILE A 448 -19.43 -3.71 -5.99
CA ILE A 448 -18.48 -3.93 -7.08
C ILE A 448 -17.91 -5.34 -7.11
N VAL A 449 -17.95 -6.06 -5.98
CA VAL A 449 -17.63 -7.49 -5.88
C VAL A 449 -18.62 -8.18 -4.98
N GLU A 450 -19.06 -9.37 -5.35
CA GLU A 450 -19.85 -10.27 -4.53
C GLU A 450 -19.41 -11.72 -4.78
N ARG A 451 -18.93 -12.40 -3.74
CA ARG A 451 -18.51 -13.82 -3.78
C ARG A 451 -17.65 -14.15 -4.99
N GLN A 452 -16.52 -13.42 -5.12
CA GLN A 452 -15.57 -13.56 -6.23
C GLN A 452 -16.17 -13.26 -7.63
N THR A 453 -17.32 -12.57 -7.69
CA THR A 453 -17.90 -12.09 -8.93
C THR A 453 -17.73 -10.58 -9.03
N TYR A 454 -17.11 -10.10 -10.11
CA TYR A 454 -16.97 -8.68 -10.37
C TYR A 454 -18.25 -8.09 -10.95
N LEU A 455 -18.81 -7.10 -10.29
CA LEU A 455 -20.05 -6.39 -10.65
C LEU A 455 -19.79 -4.93 -11.04
N GLY A 456 -18.55 -4.47 -10.84
CA GLY A 456 -18.14 -3.10 -11.08
C GLY A 456 -17.87 -2.77 -12.55
N SER A 457 -17.36 -1.56 -12.77
CA SER A 457 -16.88 -1.07 -14.05
C SER A 457 -15.51 -0.40 -13.87
N ARG A 458 -14.67 -0.45 -14.91
CA ARG A 458 -13.41 0.30 -14.92
C ARG A 458 -13.58 1.82 -14.85
N THR A 459 -14.79 2.32 -14.90
CA THR A 459 -15.12 3.76 -14.84
C THR A 459 -15.73 4.16 -13.50
N ASP A 460 -15.80 3.26 -12.53
CA ASP A 460 -16.42 3.53 -11.23
C ASP A 460 -15.53 4.39 -10.33
N GLY A 461 -14.20 4.23 -10.44
CA GLY A 461 -13.23 4.95 -9.62
C GLY A 461 -13.11 6.44 -9.99
N ARG A 462 -12.87 7.26 -8.97
CA ARG A 462 -12.68 8.72 -9.09
C ARG A 462 -11.39 9.15 -8.43
N PHE A 463 -10.81 10.24 -8.94
CA PHE A 463 -9.69 10.89 -8.28
C PHE A 463 -10.11 11.48 -6.93
N VAL A 464 -9.35 11.11 -5.90
CA VAL A 464 -9.52 11.60 -4.53
C VAL A 464 -8.54 12.74 -4.31
N ARG A 465 -9.03 13.98 -4.30
CA ARG A 465 -8.23 15.12 -3.82
C ARG A 465 -7.97 14.91 -2.34
N ARG A 466 -6.71 14.91 -1.96
CA ARG A 466 -6.27 14.66 -0.58
C ARG A 466 -5.93 15.96 0.12
N GLU A 467 -6.13 15.98 1.42
CA GLU A 467 -5.67 17.03 2.32
C GLU A 467 -4.27 16.70 2.84
N LEU A 468 -3.69 17.60 3.63
CA LEU A 468 -2.45 17.32 4.36
C LEU A 468 -2.66 16.18 5.37
N SER A 469 -1.59 15.55 5.79
CA SER A 469 -1.64 14.48 6.78
C SER A 469 -2.31 14.94 8.07
N GLN A 470 -3.20 14.12 8.61
CA GLN A 470 -3.92 14.36 9.87
C GLN A 470 -3.28 13.58 11.04
N ASN A 471 -2.14 12.95 10.81
CA ASN A 471 -1.48 12.08 11.79
C ASN A 471 -0.17 12.70 12.33
N LEU A 472 0.14 13.94 11.95
CA LEU A 472 1.34 14.64 12.41
C LEU A 472 1.21 15.03 13.90
N ILE A 473 2.33 14.98 14.60
CA ILE A 473 2.44 15.33 16.03
C ILE A 473 2.66 16.84 16.18
#